data_6aaeabb32e13c719a1376a78cb46a04c
#
_entry.id   6aaeabb32e13c719a1376a78cb46a04c
#
_cell.length_a   1.000
_cell.length_b   1.000
_cell.length_c   1.000
_cell.angle_alpha   90.00
_cell.angle_beta   90.00
_cell.angle_gamma   90.00
#
_symmetry.space_group_name_H-M   'P 1'
#
loop_
_entity.id
_entity.type
_entity.pdbx_description
1 polymer ?
#
loop_
_entity_poly.entity_id
_entity_poly.type
_entity_poly.pdbx_seq_one_letter_code
_entity_poly.pdbx_strand_id
1 'polypeptide(L)'
;LIFLRHAYSRFLKVRDEIIPTLPSRGGVVRDLTKEDFSRRGSIYLRPKAQFDTLVSLPEGESAATALIAAMEGIEEDYETLKGLLPKQEYAELDDDVLRQVLRIFNDPALQRADGDVFGRIYEYFLTQFADQKAHDNGEFFTPASIVETIVNVIEPTRGKVIDPACGSGGMFVQSAHFVEMQKANPNERLTFYGMEKNPTTIRLAKMNLAVHGLEGDIEKAISY
;
A
#
# COMPACT_ATOMS: atom_id res chain seq x y z
N LEU A 1 3.95 9.43 3.13
CA LEU A 1 5.25 8.84 3.50
C LEU A 1 5.10 7.40 4.01
N ILE A 2 4.17 7.11 4.93
CA ILE A 2 3.96 5.76 5.48
C ILE A 2 3.62 4.75 4.39
N PHE A 3 2.72 5.10 3.45
CA PHE A 3 2.42 4.30 2.26
C PHE A 3 3.72 3.91 1.51
N LEU A 4 4.56 4.89 1.20
CA LEU A 4 5.80 4.64 0.47
C LEU A 4 6.78 3.77 1.27
N ARG A 5 6.89 3.99 2.58
CA ARG A 5 7.76 3.18 3.44
C ARG A 5 7.27 1.73 3.55
N HIS A 6 5.96 1.51 3.68
CA HIS A 6 5.39 0.17 3.68
C HIS A 6 5.56 -0.52 2.32
N ALA A 7 5.25 0.19 1.23
CA ALA A 7 5.48 -0.32 -0.13
C ALA A 7 6.96 -0.72 -0.34
N TYR A 8 7.90 0.08 0.17
CA TYR A 8 9.33 -0.22 0.09
C TYR A 8 9.73 -1.44 0.92
N SER A 9 9.17 -1.64 2.10
CA SER A 9 9.40 -2.86 2.89
C SER A 9 8.97 -4.12 2.16
N ARG A 10 7.79 -4.10 1.54
CA ARG A 10 7.31 -5.21 0.71
C ARG A 10 8.16 -5.40 -0.55
N PHE A 11 8.55 -4.31 -1.20
CA PHE A 11 9.46 -4.34 -2.34
C PHE A 11 10.78 -5.04 -2.00
N LEU A 12 11.42 -4.70 -0.89
CA LEU A 12 12.67 -5.32 -0.45
C LEU A 12 12.50 -6.82 -0.21
N LYS A 13 11.45 -7.21 0.52
CA LYS A 13 11.15 -8.63 0.79
C LYS A 13 10.97 -9.41 -0.52
N VAL A 14 10.13 -8.91 -1.41
CA VAL A 14 9.86 -9.58 -2.70
C VAL A 14 11.09 -9.59 -3.59
N ARG A 15 11.88 -8.51 -3.62
CA ARG A 15 13.16 -8.45 -4.34
C ARG A 15 14.10 -9.57 -3.89
N ASP A 16 14.26 -9.73 -2.59
CA ASP A 16 15.17 -10.72 -2.02
C ASP A 16 14.71 -12.16 -2.25
N GLU A 17 13.39 -12.37 -2.41
CA GLU A 17 12.81 -13.65 -2.83
C GLU A 17 13.01 -13.92 -4.34
N ILE A 18 12.99 -12.88 -5.19
CA ILE A 18 13.10 -13.01 -6.64
C ILE A 18 14.54 -13.26 -7.09
N ILE A 19 15.49 -12.48 -6.57
CA ILE A 19 16.88 -12.50 -7.02
C ILE A 19 17.47 -13.91 -7.11
N PRO A 20 17.32 -14.79 -6.10
CA PRO A 20 17.84 -16.17 -6.16
C PRO A 20 17.18 -17.04 -7.23
N THR A 21 15.98 -16.69 -7.71
CA THR A 21 15.21 -17.45 -8.69
C THR A 21 15.46 -17.02 -10.13
N LEU A 22 16.16 -15.92 -10.34
CA LEU A 22 16.41 -15.39 -11.68
C LEU A 22 17.49 -16.21 -12.42
N PRO A 23 17.30 -16.47 -13.72
CA PRO A 23 18.32 -17.10 -14.52
C PRO A 23 19.55 -16.20 -14.63
N SER A 24 20.71 -16.74 -14.29
CA SER A 24 22.02 -16.08 -14.45
C SER A 24 22.70 -16.58 -15.71
N ARG A 25 23.13 -15.68 -16.58
CA ARG A 25 23.95 -15.99 -17.75
C ARG A 25 25.32 -15.34 -17.58
N GLY A 26 26.36 -16.16 -17.38
CA GLY A 26 27.73 -15.64 -17.18
C GLY A 26 27.89 -14.78 -15.92
N GLY A 27 27.12 -15.04 -14.86
CA GLY A 27 27.16 -14.26 -13.60
C GLY A 27 26.36 -12.95 -13.62
N VAL A 28 25.74 -12.60 -14.76
CA VAL A 28 24.87 -11.42 -14.86
C VAL A 28 23.41 -11.85 -14.71
N VAL A 29 22.71 -11.28 -13.75
CA VAL A 29 21.28 -11.44 -13.56
C VAL A 29 20.57 -10.31 -14.30
N ARG A 30 19.45 -10.59 -14.99
CA ARG A 30 18.66 -9.54 -15.63
C ARG A 30 18.07 -8.55 -14.62
N ASP A 31 17.78 -7.36 -15.08
CA ASP A 31 17.10 -6.37 -14.28
C ASP A 31 15.69 -6.86 -13.86
N LEU A 32 15.29 -6.45 -12.66
CA LEU A 32 13.95 -6.69 -12.15
C LEU A 32 12.94 -5.81 -12.87
N THR A 33 11.78 -6.38 -13.18
CA THR A 33 10.70 -5.68 -13.88
C THR A 33 9.45 -5.57 -13.01
N LYS A 34 8.54 -4.69 -13.38
CA LYS A 34 7.25 -4.51 -12.71
C LYS A 34 6.48 -5.85 -12.59
N GLU A 35 6.52 -6.68 -13.63
CA GLU A 35 5.81 -7.97 -13.68
C GLU A 35 6.30 -8.96 -12.63
N ASP A 36 7.59 -8.90 -12.29
CA ASP A 36 8.16 -9.76 -11.24
C ASP A 36 7.55 -9.46 -9.86
N PHE A 37 7.26 -8.18 -9.60
CA PHE A 37 6.66 -7.72 -8.35
C PHE A 37 5.14 -7.88 -8.34
N SER A 38 4.45 -7.53 -9.42
CA SER A 38 2.99 -7.62 -9.52
C SER A 38 2.50 -9.05 -9.30
N ARG A 39 3.20 -10.06 -9.83
CA ARG A 39 2.88 -11.48 -9.60
C ARG A 39 2.98 -11.92 -8.14
N ARG A 40 3.70 -11.18 -7.31
CA ARG A 40 3.89 -11.45 -5.88
C ARG A 40 3.18 -10.44 -4.97
N GLY A 41 2.23 -9.70 -5.53
CA GLY A 41 1.44 -8.75 -4.77
C GLY A 41 2.27 -7.61 -4.15
N SER A 42 3.26 -7.09 -4.88
CA SER A 42 4.07 -5.97 -4.43
C SER A 42 4.18 -4.89 -5.49
N ILE A 43 4.27 -3.65 -5.04
CA ILE A 43 4.54 -2.51 -5.92
C ILE A 43 6.03 -2.53 -6.31
N TYR A 44 6.31 -2.47 -7.61
CA TYR A 44 7.65 -2.18 -8.12
C TYR A 44 7.98 -0.71 -7.88
N LEU A 45 9.16 -0.46 -7.34
CA LEU A 45 9.65 0.90 -7.08
C LEU A 45 10.89 1.17 -7.93
N ARG A 46 10.77 2.12 -8.85
CA ARG A 46 11.92 2.64 -9.60
C ARG A 46 12.98 3.17 -8.63
N PRO A 47 14.27 3.19 -8.99
CA PRO A 47 15.34 3.63 -8.07
C PRO A 47 15.07 4.96 -7.36
N LYS A 48 14.50 5.95 -8.07
CA LYS A 48 14.16 7.27 -7.50
C LYS A 48 12.98 7.22 -6.50
N ALA A 49 12.15 6.18 -6.53
CA ALA A 49 11.04 5.98 -5.61
C ALA A 49 11.40 5.06 -4.43
N GLN A 50 12.62 4.51 -4.39
CA GLN A 50 13.08 3.70 -3.28
C GLN A 50 13.37 4.57 -2.06
N PHE A 51 12.94 4.11 -0.89
CA PHE A 51 12.97 4.92 0.32
C PHE A 51 14.40 5.30 0.74
N ASP A 52 15.36 4.40 0.56
CA ASP A 52 16.79 4.68 0.87
C ASP A 52 17.35 5.80 0.00
N THR A 53 16.94 5.87 -1.28
CA THR A 53 17.32 6.97 -2.18
C THR A 53 16.77 8.31 -1.68
N LEU A 54 15.52 8.32 -1.22
CA LEU A 54 14.88 9.53 -0.68
C LEU A 54 15.49 9.98 0.64
N VAL A 55 15.94 9.06 1.48
CA VAL A 55 16.64 9.39 2.74
C VAL A 55 18.05 9.94 2.48
N SER A 56 18.70 9.45 1.42
CA SER A 56 20.09 9.82 1.06
C SER A 56 20.20 11.00 0.09
N LEU A 57 19.12 11.76 -0.09
CA LEU A 57 19.14 12.96 -0.96
C LEU A 57 20.25 13.93 -0.55
N PRO A 58 21.04 14.44 -1.51
CA PRO A 58 22.08 15.44 -1.26
C PRO A 58 21.53 16.70 -0.58
N GLU A 59 22.40 17.42 0.12
CA GLU A 59 22.09 18.76 0.60
C GLU A 59 21.85 19.69 -0.60
N GLY A 60 20.71 20.42 -0.56
CA GLY A 60 20.32 21.33 -1.65
C GLY A 60 19.29 20.75 -2.64
N GLU A 61 19.05 19.44 -2.64
CA GLU A 61 17.92 18.87 -3.37
C GLU A 61 16.66 18.91 -2.49
N SER A 62 15.51 19.29 -3.05
CA SER A 62 14.24 19.34 -2.29
C SER A 62 13.65 17.94 -2.07
N ALA A 63 13.43 17.59 -0.80
CA ALA A 63 12.74 16.36 -0.42
C ALA A 63 11.30 16.33 -0.94
N ALA A 64 10.61 17.47 -0.94
CA ALA A 64 9.27 17.61 -1.50
C ALA A 64 9.26 17.25 -3.00
N THR A 65 10.17 17.82 -3.78
CA THR A 65 10.28 17.53 -5.23
C THR A 65 10.59 16.06 -5.49
N ALA A 66 11.51 15.48 -4.72
CA ALA A 66 11.86 14.07 -4.86
C ALA A 66 10.69 13.12 -4.49
N LEU A 67 9.94 13.43 -3.45
CA LEU A 67 8.75 12.68 -3.06
C LEU A 67 7.64 12.77 -4.11
N ILE A 68 7.40 13.96 -4.66
CA ILE A 68 6.43 14.16 -5.76
C ILE A 68 6.83 13.31 -6.95
N ALA A 69 8.09 13.37 -7.38
CA ALA A 69 8.60 12.57 -8.49
C ALA A 69 8.49 11.05 -8.24
N ALA A 70 8.68 10.61 -6.99
CA ALA A 70 8.49 9.22 -6.59
C ALA A 70 7.02 8.79 -6.73
N MET A 71 6.06 9.62 -6.29
CA MET A 71 4.63 9.37 -6.44
C MET A 71 4.19 9.32 -7.90
N GLU A 72 4.68 10.27 -8.70
CA GLU A 72 4.41 10.30 -10.15
C GLU A 72 4.94 9.04 -10.85
N GLY A 73 6.16 8.61 -10.52
CA GLY A 73 6.73 7.38 -11.07
C GLY A 73 5.95 6.12 -10.70
N ILE A 74 5.36 6.06 -9.50
CA ILE A 74 4.47 4.96 -9.11
C ILE A 74 3.16 5.04 -9.91
N GLU A 75 2.58 6.21 -10.07
CA GLU A 75 1.34 6.40 -10.85
C GLU A 75 1.52 6.08 -12.34
N GLU A 76 2.70 6.36 -12.91
CA GLU A 76 3.04 5.96 -14.28
C GLU A 76 3.08 4.43 -14.45
N ASP A 77 3.57 3.72 -13.45
CA ASP A 77 3.65 2.27 -13.48
C ASP A 77 2.31 1.59 -13.16
N TYR A 78 1.45 2.24 -12.37
CA TYR A 78 0.19 1.67 -11.89
C TYR A 78 -1.01 2.57 -12.20
N GLU A 79 -1.71 2.29 -13.31
CA GLU A 79 -2.88 3.07 -13.77
C GLU A 79 -3.99 3.15 -12.70
N THR A 80 -4.13 2.10 -11.87
CA THR A 80 -5.10 2.05 -10.75
C THR A 80 -4.81 3.08 -9.65
N LEU A 81 -3.58 3.59 -9.57
CA LEU A 81 -3.15 4.61 -8.62
C LEU A 81 -3.11 6.02 -9.21
N LYS A 82 -3.35 6.19 -10.50
CA LYS A 82 -3.22 7.46 -11.21
C LYS A 82 -4.09 8.55 -10.60
N GLY A 83 -3.45 9.66 -10.23
CA GLY A 83 -4.10 10.81 -9.58
C GLY A 83 -4.51 10.57 -8.12
N LEU A 84 -4.15 9.44 -7.53
CA LEU A 84 -4.54 9.10 -6.16
C LEU A 84 -3.45 9.40 -5.12
N LEU A 85 -2.18 9.34 -5.51
CA LEU A 85 -1.10 9.53 -4.55
C LEU A 85 -0.93 11.02 -4.17
N PRO A 86 -0.57 11.31 -2.89
CA PRO A 86 -0.38 12.69 -2.44
C PRO A 86 0.81 13.33 -3.15
N LYS A 87 0.62 14.55 -3.64
CA LYS A 87 1.67 15.35 -4.31
C LYS A 87 1.66 16.79 -3.82
N GLN A 88 0.50 17.45 -3.88
CA GLN A 88 0.37 18.84 -3.45
C GLN A 88 0.68 19.00 -1.95
N GLU A 89 0.28 18.04 -1.16
CA GLU A 89 0.50 18.00 0.29
C GLU A 89 2.00 18.04 0.65
N TYR A 90 2.88 17.51 -0.20
CA TYR A 90 4.33 17.58 0.02
C TYR A 90 4.91 18.96 -0.30
N ALA A 91 4.34 19.66 -1.28
CA ALA A 91 4.79 21.01 -1.64
C ALA A 91 4.47 22.06 -0.57
N GLU A 92 3.48 21.79 0.28
CA GLU A 92 3.06 22.67 1.38
C GLU A 92 3.87 22.46 2.66
N LEU A 93 4.67 21.39 2.75
CA LEU A 93 5.44 21.06 3.94
C LEU A 93 6.87 21.58 3.82
N ASP A 94 7.42 21.96 4.98
CA ASP A 94 8.82 22.35 5.10
C ASP A 94 9.74 21.15 4.75
N ASP A 95 10.79 21.44 3.97
CA ASP A 95 11.71 20.42 3.49
C ASP A 95 12.50 19.74 4.62
N ASP A 96 12.85 20.50 5.66
CA ASP A 96 13.54 19.94 6.84
C ASP A 96 12.64 19.00 7.62
N VAL A 97 11.35 19.31 7.73
CA VAL A 97 10.34 18.43 8.34
C VAL A 97 10.22 17.13 7.53
N LEU A 98 10.14 17.22 6.21
CA LEU A 98 10.07 16.04 5.35
C LEU A 98 11.33 15.16 5.49
N ARG A 99 12.52 15.75 5.50
CA ARG A 99 13.79 15.03 5.73
C ARG A 99 13.83 14.38 7.10
N GLN A 100 13.36 15.06 8.13
CA GLN A 100 13.29 14.50 9.48
C GLN A 100 12.37 13.28 9.54
N VAL A 101 11.17 13.37 8.96
CA VAL A 101 10.20 12.25 8.92
C VAL A 101 10.77 11.07 8.10
N LEU A 102 11.42 11.33 6.97
CA LEU A 102 12.10 10.29 6.20
C LEU A 102 13.13 9.54 7.04
N ARG A 103 13.96 10.27 7.83
CA ARG A 103 14.96 9.67 8.73
C ARG A 103 14.32 8.83 9.83
N ILE A 104 13.23 9.34 10.45
CA ILE A 104 12.50 8.60 11.50
C ILE A 104 11.97 7.27 10.96
N PHE A 105 11.35 7.26 9.78
CA PHE A 105 10.86 6.02 9.17
C PHE A 105 11.96 5.10 8.64
N ASN A 106 13.19 5.59 8.53
CA ASN A 106 14.35 4.79 8.15
C ASN A 106 15.18 4.32 9.36
N ASP A 107 14.68 4.50 10.58
CA ASP A 107 15.40 4.09 11.79
C ASP A 107 15.71 2.58 11.76
N PRO A 108 16.98 2.19 12.00
CA PRO A 108 17.38 0.78 12.03
C PRO A 108 16.62 -0.08 13.04
N ALA A 109 16.10 0.52 14.13
CA ALA A 109 15.30 -0.21 15.12
C ALA A 109 13.95 -0.65 14.52
N LEU A 110 13.31 0.22 13.70
CA LEU A 110 12.08 -0.12 12.98
C LEU A 110 12.32 -1.19 11.90
N GLN A 111 13.50 -1.17 11.26
CA GLN A 111 13.84 -2.15 10.23
C GLN A 111 14.13 -3.54 10.80
N ARG A 112 14.67 -3.62 12.02
CA ARG A 112 15.02 -4.87 12.72
C ARG A 112 13.89 -5.45 13.56
N ALA A 113 12.80 -4.73 13.73
CA ALA A 113 11.67 -5.21 14.51
C ALA A 113 11.00 -6.40 13.80
N ASP A 114 10.68 -7.43 14.58
CA ASP A 114 10.05 -8.65 14.08
C ASP A 114 8.64 -8.39 13.50
N GLY A 115 8.34 -9.07 12.41
CA GLY A 115 7.05 -9.01 11.74
C GLY A 115 6.87 -7.79 10.82
N ASP A 116 5.67 -7.58 10.33
CA ASP A 116 5.32 -6.45 9.45
C ASP A 116 5.00 -5.19 10.27
N VAL A 117 6.07 -4.54 10.77
CA VAL A 117 5.95 -3.31 11.57
C VAL A 117 5.36 -2.17 10.75
N PHE A 118 5.81 -2.03 9.50
CA PHE A 118 5.34 -0.94 8.65
C PHE A 118 3.91 -1.15 8.17
N GLY A 119 3.47 -2.38 7.98
CA GLY A 119 2.07 -2.71 7.74
C GLY A 119 1.20 -2.30 8.93
N ARG A 120 1.59 -2.65 10.15
CA ARG A 120 0.86 -2.27 11.37
C ARG A 120 0.82 -0.75 11.59
N ILE A 121 1.92 -0.05 11.31
CA ILE A 121 1.96 1.42 11.36
C ILE A 121 1.03 2.01 10.30
N TYR A 122 1.05 1.47 9.08
CA TYR A 122 0.17 1.89 8.00
C TYR A 122 -1.31 1.69 8.35
N GLU A 123 -1.68 0.52 8.82
CA GLU A 123 -3.05 0.20 9.27
C GLU A 123 -3.49 1.10 10.44
N TYR A 124 -2.61 1.35 11.40
CA TYR A 124 -2.90 2.26 12.51
C TYR A 124 -3.24 3.66 12.01
N PHE A 125 -2.41 4.25 11.14
CA PHE A 125 -2.68 5.58 10.61
C PHE A 125 -3.89 5.60 9.68
N LEU A 126 -4.10 4.55 8.89
CA LEU A 126 -5.31 4.42 8.06
C LEU A 126 -6.57 4.44 8.92
N THR A 127 -6.55 3.72 10.04
CA THR A 127 -7.64 3.70 11.04
C THR A 127 -7.84 5.08 11.64
N GLN A 128 -6.76 5.75 12.09
CA GLN A 128 -6.86 7.09 12.70
C GLN A 128 -7.42 8.13 11.71
N PHE A 129 -6.99 8.10 10.46
CA PHE A 129 -7.53 9.00 9.43
C PHE A 129 -8.99 8.71 9.09
N ALA A 130 -9.39 7.44 9.10
CA ALA A 130 -10.76 7.04 8.89
C ALA A 130 -11.65 7.50 10.06
N ASP A 131 -11.20 7.31 11.31
CA ASP A 131 -11.92 7.73 12.52
C ASP A 131 -12.10 9.26 12.61
N GLN A 132 -11.05 10.04 12.34
CA GLN A 132 -11.16 11.51 12.36
C GLN A 132 -12.19 12.02 11.35
N LYS A 133 -12.21 11.45 10.13
CA LYS A 133 -13.18 11.82 9.10
C LYS A 133 -14.58 11.26 9.37
N ALA A 134 -14.67 10.12 10.02
CA ALA A 134 -15.92 9.51 10.43
C ALA A 134 -16.65 10.38 11.47
N HIS A 135 -15.92 10.95 12.44
CA HIS A 135 -16.47 11.92 13.38
C HIS A 135 -17.04 13.16 12.70
N ASP A 136 -16.36 13.67 11.67
CA ASP A 136 -16.78 14.86 10.93
C ASP A 136 -18.02 14.59 10.06
N ASN A 137 -18.23 13.36 9.58
CA ASN A 137 -19.28 12.98 8.63
C ASN A 137 -20.36 12.06 9.20
N GLY A 138 -20.29 11.67 10.48
CA GLY A 138 -21.20 10.68 11.08
C GLY A 138 -21.04 9.25 10.53
N GLU A 139 -19.87 8.93 10.01
CA GLU A 139 -19.51 7.60 9.52
C GLU A 139 -18.71 6.86 10.60
N PHE A 140 -18.86 5.55 10.69
CA PHE A 140 -18.12 4.74 11.66
C PHE A 140 -17.11 3.87 10.95
N PHE A 141 -15.86 3.89 11.45
CA PHE A 141 -14.85 2.93 11.03
C PHE A 141 -15.15 1.56 11.65
N THR A 142 -15.13 0.50 10.84
CA THR A 142 -15.33 -0.86 11.35
C THR A 142 -14.05 -1.35 12.01
N PRO A 143 -14.03 -1.64 13.33
CA PRO A 143 -12.85 -2.15 14.01
C PRO A 143 -12.30 -3.41 13.36
N ALA A 144 -10.96 -3.53 13.28
CA ALA A 144 -10.30 -4.67 12.66
C ALA A 144 -10.74 -6.03 13.22
N SER A 145 -11.01 -6.10 14.53
CA SER A 145 -11.52 -7.32 15.17
C SER A 145 -12.90 -7.76 14.67
N ILE A 146 -13.76 -6.81 14.32
CA ILE A 146 -15.07 -7.11 13.72
C ILE A 146 -14.90 -7.61 12.30
N VAL A 147 -14.05 -6.93 11.52
CA VAL A 147 -13.74 -7.33 10.13
C VAL A 147 -13.16 -8.75 10.11
N GLU A 148 -12.19 -9.03 10.98
CA GLU A 148 -11.58 -10.35 11.12
C GLU A 148 -12.62 -11.42 11.51
N THR A 149 -13.51 -11.11 12.43
CA THR A 149 -14.59 -12.02 12.83
C THR A 149 -15.51 -12.35 11.64
N ILE A 150 -15.92 -11.32 10.89
CA ILE A 150 -16.79 -11.51 9.71
C ILE A 150 -16.08 -12.38 8.67
N VAL A 151 -14.83 -12.10 8.35
CA VAL A 151 -14.04 -12.85 7.37
C VAL A 151 -13.87 -14.31 7.80
N ASN A 152 -13.60 -14.56 9.08
CA ASN A 152 -13.48 -15.92 9.61
C ASN A 152 -14.80 -16.70 9.61
N VAL A 153 -15.96 -16.01 9.67
CA VAL A 153 -17.27 -16.64 9.54
C VAL A 153 -17.61 -16.95 8.08
N ILE A 154 -17.26 -16.03 7.15
CA ILE A 154 -17.56 -16.17 5.72
C ILE A 154 -16.60 -17.16 5.03
N GLU A 155 -15.34 -17.24 5.49
CA GLU A 155 -14.27 -18.06 4.92
C GLU A 155 -14.11 -17.87 3.40
N PRO A 156 -13.74 -16.64 2.93
CA PRO A 156 -13.69 -16.32 1.51
C PRO A 156 -12.46 -16.98 0.84
N THR A 157 -12.62 -18.21 0.37
CA THR A 157 -11.53 -18.99 -0.22
C THR A 157 -11.34 -18.76 -1.72
N ARG A 158 -12.41 -18.34 -2.42
CA ARG A 158 -12.43 -18.05 -3.87
C ARG A 158 -13.71 -17.33 -4.29
N GLY A 159 -13.62 -16.59 -5.40
CA GLY A 159 -14.78 -15.97 -6.05
C GLY A 159 -14.78 -14.45 -5.90
N LYS A 160 -15.96 -13.84 -5.95
CA LYS A 160 -16.15 -12.40 -5.87
C LYS A 160 -16.49 -12.00 -4.44
N VAL A 161 -15.76 -11.04 -3.90
CA VAL A 161 -16.04 -10.37 -2.63
C VAL A 161 -16.60 -8.99 -2.96
N ILE A 162 -17.85 -8.75 -2.55
CA ILE A 162 -18.53 -7.48 -2.79
C ILE A 162 -18.81 -6.83 -1.44
N ASP A 163 -18.35 -5.59 -1.29
CA ASP A 163 -18.62 -4.76 -0.12
C ASP A 163 -19.34 -3.48 -0.57
N PRO A 164 -20.63 -3.33 -0.29
CA PRO A 164 -21.43 -2.19 -0.73
C PRO A 164 -21.18 -0.91 0.08
N ALA A 165 -20.34 -0.95 1.10
CA ALA A 165 -19.93 0.17 1.95
C ALA A 165 -18.47 -0.04 2.40
N CYS A 166 -17.57 -0.23 1.43
CA CYS A 166 -16.23 -0.78 1.66
C CYS A 166 -15.30 0.11 2.51
N GLY A 167 -15.66 1.37 2.74
CA GLY A 167 -14.82 2.27 3.49
C GLY A 167 -13.40 2.32 2.93
N SER A 168 -12.40 2.13 3.78
CA SER A 168 -10.98 2.07 3.39
C SER A 168 -10.53 0.69 2.86
N GLY A 169 -11.45 -0.24 2.59
CA GLY A 169 -11.16 -1.55 2.01
C GLY A 169 -10.66 -2.61 3.00
N GLY A 170 -10.89 -2.43 4.30
CA GLY A 170 -10.42 -3.34 5.35
C GLY A 170 -10.92 -4.77 5.17
N MET A 171 -12.17 -4.95 4.74
CA MET A 171 -12.76 -6.26 4.47
C MET A 171 -12.01 -7.01 3.35
N PHE A 172 -11.57 -6.30 2.31
CA PHE A 172 -10.83 -6.89 1.20
C PHE A 172 -9.43 -7.35 1.64
N VAL A 173 -8.73 -6.51 2.41
CA VAL A 173 -7.40 -6.82 2.94
C VAL A 173 -7.46 -8.04 3.85
N GLN A 174 -8.42 -8.11 4.76
CA GLN A 174 -8.58 -9.26 5.66
C GLN A 174 -8.99 -10.53 4.91
N SER A 175 -9.83 -10.41 3.87
CA SER A 175 -10.18 -11.53 2.99
C SER A 175 -8.94 -12.07 2.24
N ALA A 176 -8.07 -11.18 1.79
CA ALA A 176 -6.81 -11.57 1.17
C ALA A 176 -5.88 -12.27 2.17
N HIS A 177 -5.71 -11.74 3.38
CA HIS A 177 -4.93 -12.38 4.45
C HIS A 177 -5.46 -13.78 4.79
N PHE A 178 -6.79 -13.97 4.80
CA PHE A 178 -7.38 -15.29 5.01
C PHE A 178 -6.93 -16.31 3.95
N VAL A 179 -6.88 -15.90 2.67
CA VAL A 179 -6.39 -16.74 1.57
C VAL A 179 -4.87 -16.98 1.68
N GLU A 180 -4.09 -15.97 2.04
CA GLU A 180 -2.64 -16.08 2.25
C GLU A 180 -2.29 -17.06 3.38
N MET A 181 -3.05 -17.08 4.48
CA MET A 181 -2.88 -18.05 5.57
C MET A 181 -3.07 -19.50 5.07
N GLN A 182 -3.87 -19.70 4.02
CA GLN A 182 -4.03 -20.98 3.35
C GLN A 182 -2.92 -21.28 2.32
N LYS A 183 -1.86 -20.45 2.26
CA LYS A 183 -0.75 -20.55 1.30
C LYS A 183 -1.20 -20.43 -0.16
N ALA A 184 -2.28 -19.72 -0.42
CA ALA A 184 -2.80 -19.42 -1.75
C ALA A 184 -2.59 -17.94 -2.12
N ASN A 185 -2.58 -17.64 -3.42
CA ASN A 185 -2.43 -16.27 -3.91
C ASN A 185 -3.82 -15.60 -3.96
N PRO A 186 -4.06 -14.50 -3.20
CA PRO A 186 -5.34 -13.80 -3.20
C PRO A 186 -5.78 -13.32 -4.58
N ASN A 187 -4.88 -12.80 -5.40
CA ASN A 187 -5.20 -12.27 -6.73
C ASN A 187 -5.64 -13.34 -7.74
N GLU A 188 -5.28 -14.62 -7.49
CA GLU A 188 -5.75 -15.75 -8.29
C GLU A 188 -7.08 -16.32 -7.79
N ARG A 189 -7.43 -16.03 -6.55
CA ARG A 189 -8.58 -16.63 -5.88
C ARG A 189 -9.76 -15.67 -5.74
N LEU A 190 -9.48 -14.40 -5.47
CA LEU A 190 -10.50 -13.40 -5.13
C LEU A 190 -10.50 -12.25 -6.15
N THR A 191 -11.69 -11.73 -6.39
CA THR A 191 -11.90 -10.47 -7.12
C THR A 191 -12.72 -9.55 -6.24
N PHE A 192 -12.25 -8.32 -6.03
CA PHE A 192 -12.85 -7.38 -5.10
C PHE A 192 -13.66 -6.31 -5.82
N TYR A 193 -14.88 -6.07 -5.33
CA TYR A 193 -15.78 -5.01 -5.80
C TYR A 193 -16.27 -4.21 -4.61
N GLY A 194 -16.02 -2.91 -4.60
CA GLY A 194 -16.40 -2.02 -3.52
C GLY A 194 -17.27 -0.87 -3.99
N MET A 195 -18.16 -0.43 -3.12
CA MET A 195 -18.91 0.81 -3.28
C MET A 195 -18.60 1.72 -2.09
N GLU A 196 -18.35 2.99 -2.37
CA GLU A 196 -18.11 4.00 -1.34
C GLU A 196 -18.58 5.37 -1.84
N LYS A 197 -19.21 6.16 -0.96
CA LYS A 197 -19.75 7.48 -1.34
C LYS A 197 -18.70 8.59 -1.34
N ASN A 198 -17.71 8.49 -0.46
CA ASN A 198 -16.74 9.54 -0.20
C ASN A 198 -15.48 9.37 -1.10
N PRO A 199 -15.18 10.34 -1.99
CA PRO A 199 -14.02 10.25 -2.88
C PRO A 199 -12.67 10.10 -2.16
N THR A 200 -12.53 10.72 -0.96
CA THR A 200 -11.29 10.59 -0.18
C THR A 200 -11.15 9.18 0.39
N THR A 201 -12.24 8.59 0.84
CA THR A 201 -12.26 7.21 1.36
C THR A 201 -12.01 6.21 0.24
N ILE A 202 -12.57 6.44 -0.96
CA ILE A 202 -12.24 5.66 -2.18
C ILE A 202 -10.74 5.70 -2.47
N ARG A 203 -10.13 6.90 -2.41
CA ARG A 203 -8.68 7.08 -2.58
C ARG A 203 -7.90 6.24 -1.58
N LEU A 204 -8.27 6.30 -0.30
CA LEU A 204 -7.64 5.49 0.76
C LEU A 204 -7.80 3.98 0.51
N ALA A 205 -8.99 3.54 0.10
CA ALA A 205 -9.25 2.14 -0.21
C ALA A 205 -8.37 1.64 -1.38
N LYS A 206 -8.28 2.41 -2.47
CA LYS A 206 -7.43 2.05 -3.61
C LYS A 206 -5.94 2.02 -3.23
N MET A 207 -5.47 2.96 -2.42
CA MET A 207 -4.10 2.94 -1.89
C MET A 207 -3.88 1.75 -0.96
N ASN A 208 -4.87 1.41 -0.14
CA ASN A 208 -4.80 0.27 0.77
C ASN A 208 -4.70 -1.07 0.01
N LEU A 209 -5.55 -1.27 -0.99
CA LEU A 209 -5.45 -2.44 -1.87
C LEU A 209 -4.07 -2.52 -2.55
N ALA A 210 -3.63 -1.43 -3.17
CA ALA A 210 -2.36 -1.41 -3.89
C ALA A 210 -1.15 -1.74 -3.01
N VAL A 211 -1.08 -1.20 -1.79
CA VAL A 211 0.04 -1.47 -0.88
C VAL A 211 0.07 -2.92 -0.39
N HIS A 212 -1.09 -3.59 -0.36
CA HIS A 212 -1.19 -5.02 -0.11
C HIS A 212 -1.06 -5.87 -1.39
N GLY A 213 -0.80 -5.22 -2.54
CA GLY A 213 -0.65 -5.89 -3.82
C GLY A 213 -1.94 -6.50 -4.34
N LEU A 214 -3.07 -5.95 -3.95
CA LEU A 214 -4.39 -6.40 -4.34
C LEU A 214 -4.96 -5.50 -5.44
N GLU A 215 -5.76 -6.09 -6.30
CA GLU A 215 -6.54 -5.39 -7.30
C GLU A 215 -8.02 -5.44 -6.93
N GLY A 216 -8.72 -4.32 -7.10
CA GLY A 216 -10.16 -4.24 -6.83
C GLY A 216 -10.80 -3.07 -7.56
N ASP A 217 -12.05 -3.26 -7.92
CA ASP A 217 -12.86 -2.23 -8.55
C ASP A 217 -13.69 -1.53 -7.46
N ILE A 218 -13.35 -0.24 -7.22
CA ILE A 218 -14.04 0.57 -6.21
C ILE A 218 -14.69 1.74 -6.90
N GLU A 219 -16.02 1.73 -6.86
CA GLU A 219 -16.87 2.72 -7.48
C GLU A 219 -17.43 3.72 -6.47
N LYS A 220 -17.66 4.95 -6.95
CA LYS A 220 -18.40 5.94 -6.18
C LYS A 220 -19.89 5.64 -6.31
N ALA A 221 -20.46 5.08 -5.28
CA ALA A 221 -21.89 4.74 -5.24
C ALA A 221 -22.45 4.87 -3.82
N ILE A 222 -23.78 4.97 -3.76
CA ILE A 222 -24.57 4.90 -2.53
C ILE A 222 -25.42 3.62 -2.64
N SER A 223 -25.29 2.74 -1.68
CA SER A 223 -25.92 1.39 -1.71
C SER A 223 -27.35 1.34 -1.19
N TYR A 224 -27.97 2.49 -0.90
CA TYR A 224 -29.36 2.63 -0.45
C TYR A 224 -30.08 3.77 -1.16
#